data_6b8edfc5011de7fbbfefa891a358f495
#
_entry.id   6b8edfc5011de7fbbfefa891a358f495
#
_cell.length_a   1.000
_cell.length_b   1.000
_cell.length_c   1.000
_cell.angle_alpha   90.00
_cell.angle_beta   90.00
_cell.angle_gamma   90.00
#
_symmetry.space_group_name_H-M   'P 1'
#
loop_
_entity.id
_entity.type
_entity.pdbx_description
1 polymer ?
#
loop_
_entity_poly.entity_id
_entity_poly.type
_entity_poly.pdbx_seq_one_letter_code
_entity_poly.pdbx_strand_id
1 'polypeptide(L)'
;MDSNSSFNNFSIVIPIYNEEDILTESINNILSICERTSVDFEIIISENGSTDNTKNLAREFEQSNPNVILIESDYPNYGEALKRGFLKCKNEMIISFDIDYYSESFLKECL
;
A
#
# COMPACT_ATOMS: atom_id res chain seq x y z
N MET A 1 -6.37 29.52 2.26
CA MET A 1 -6.13 28.28 2.64
C MET A 1 -7.00 27.32 1.96
N ASP A 2 -6.56 26.32 1.77
CA ASP A 2 -7.33 25.43 1.03
C ASP A 2 -7.50 24.13 1.78
N SER A 3 -8.62 24.02 2.44
CA SER A 3 -8.90 22.81 3.19
C SER A 3 -9.09 21.61 2.26
N ASN A 4 -9.20 21.85 0.97
CA ASN A 4 -9.41 20.73 0.05
C ASN A 4 -8.21 19.82 -0.06
N SER A 5 -7.01 20.32 0.24
CA SER A 5 -5.83 19.47 0.14
C SER A 5 -5.90 18.28 1.08
N SER A 6 -6.53 18.41 2.27
CA SER A 6 -6.64 17.29 3.18
C SER A 6 -7.64 16.23 2.70
N PHE A 7 -8.64 16.61 1.91
CA PHE A 7 -9.57 15.65 1.34
C PHE A 7 -8.99 14.91 0.16
N ASN A 8 -7.97 15.47 -0.47
CA ASN A 8 -7.36 14.88 -1.65
C ASN A 8 -6.24 13.92 -1.31
N ASN A 9 -5.68 14.02 -0.11
CA ASN A 9 -4.60 13.13 0.31
C ASN A 9 -5.17 11.82 0.82
N PHE A 10 -4.51 10.72 0.49
CA PHE A 10 -5.01 9.40 0.88
C PHE A 10 -3.89 8.43 1.20
N SER A 11 -4.24 7.40 1.96
CA SER A 11 -3.34 6.30 2.29
C SER A 11 -3.92 5.00 1.77
N ILE A 12 -3.08 4.16 1.18
CA ILE A 12 -3.47 2.84 0.72
C ILE A 12 -2.78 1.82 1.62
N VAL A 13 -3.55 0.91 2.21
CA VAL A 13 -3.01 -0.15 3.05
C VAL A 13 -3.16 -1.47 2.30
N ILE A 14 -2.05 -2.15 2.07
CA ILE A 14 -2.03 -3.41 1.34
C ILE A 14 -1.36 -4.47 2.21
N PRO A 15 -2.15 -5.38 2.82
CA PRO A 15 -1.57 -6.52 3.51
C PRO A 15 -1.07 -7.52 2.48
N ILE A 16 0.11 -8.07 2.69
CA ILE A 16 0.69 -9.06 1.77
C ILE A 16 1.26 -10.24 2.53
N TYR A 17 1.14 -11.43 1.93
CA TYR A 17 1.71 -12.64 2.48
C TYR A 17 2.05 -13.59 1.33
N ASN A 18 3.33 -13.90 1.17
CA ASN A 18 3.83 -14.81 0.13
C ASN A 18 3.30 -14.46 -1.27
N GLU A 19 3.55 -13.23 -1.70
CA GLU A 19 3.09 -12.70 -2.98
C GLU A 19 4.24 -12.39 -3.93
N GLU A 20 5.36 -13.10 -3.82
CA GLU A 20 6.55 -12.77 -4.61
C GLU A 20 6.29 -12.77 -6.12
N ASP A 21 5.34 -13.60 -6.59
CA ASP A 21 5.08 -13.72 -8.02
C ASP A 21 4.36 -12.51 -8.62
N ILE A 22 3.55 -11.82 -7.83
CA ILE A 22 2.72 -10.73 -8.35
C ILE A 22 3.06 -9.36 -7.74
N LEU A 23 3.87 -9.32 -6.70
CA LEU A 23 4.10 -8.09 -5.93
C LEU A 23 4.65 -6.97 -6.79
N THR A 24 5.70 -7.23 -7.53
CA THR A 24 6.38 -6.20 -8.32
C THR A 24 5.45 -5.56 -9.34
N GLU A 25 4.76 -6.38 -10.12
CA GLU A 25 3.84 -5.86 -11.13
C GLU A 25 2.68 -5.11 -10.50
N SER A 26 2.10 -5.66 -9.44
CA SER A 26 0.95 -5.06 -8.79
C SER A 26 1.28 -3.70 -8.15
N ILE A 27 2.39 -3.62 -7.42
CA ILE A 27 2.78 -2.36 -6.78
C ILE A 27 3.15 -1.32 -7.83
N ASN A 28 3.84 -1.72 -8.90
CA ASN A 28 4.15 -0.79 -9.99
C ASN A 28 2.88 -0.24 -10.63
N ASN A 29 1.87 -1.07 -10.84
CA ASN A 29 0.59 -0.63 -11.39
C ASN A 29 -0.12 0.35 -10.46
N ILE A 30 -0.14 0.05 -9.17
CA ILE A 30 -0.78 0.90 -8.18
C ILE A 30 -0.07 2.25 -8.11
N LEU A 31 1.26 2.25 -8.06
CA LEU A 31 2.05 3.49 -8.06
C LEU A 31 1.75 4.31 -9.30
N SER A 32 1.70 3.67 -10.47
CA SER A 32 1.42 4.36 -11.72
C SER A 32 0.05 5.05 -11.70
N ILE A 33 -0.96 4.38 -11.17
CA ILE A 33 -2.30 4.97 -11.05
C ILE A 33 -2.28 6.16 -10.10
N CYS A 34 -1.64 6.01 -8.94
CA CYS A 34 -1.58 7.07 -7.94
C CYS A 34 -0.82 8.28 -8.46
N GLU A 35 0.27 8.06 -9.19
CA GLU A 35 1.11 9.15 -9.70
C GLU A 35 0.42 9.98 -10.79
N ARG A 36 -0.62 9.43 -11.41
CA ARG A 36 -1.41 10.18 -12.40
C ARG A 36 -2.37 11.17 -11.75
N THR A 37 -2.60 11.04 -10.46
CA THR A 37 -3.44 12.00 -9.74
C THR A 37 -2.57 13.18 -9.31
N SER A 38 -3.20 14.30 -9.00
CA SER A 38 -2.48 15.47 -8.52
C SER A 38 -2.55 15.59 -7.00
N VAL A 39 -2.79 14.48 -6.32
CA VAL A 39 -2.94 14.44 -4.86
C VAL A 39 -1.76 13.73 -4.23
N ASP A 40 -1.48 14.05 -2.98
CA ASP A 40 -0.47 13.32 -2.22
C ASP A 40 -1.01 11.98 -1.77
N PHE A 41 -0.14 10.99 -1.78
CA PHE A 41 -0.53 9.64 -1.37
C PHE A 41 0.63 8.93 -0.68
N GLU A 42 0.29 7.91 0.08
CA GLU A 42 1.26 6.96 0.60
C GLU A 42 0.71 5.56 0.43
N ILE A 43 1.60 4.60 0.25
CA ILE A 43 1.24 3.19 0.18
C ILE A 43 1.91 2.50 1.36
N ILE A 44 1.09 1.91 2.22
CA ILE A 44 1.58 1.13 3.36
C ILE A 44 1.52 -0.34 2.98
N ILE A 45 2.68 -0.94 2.76
CA ILE A 45 2.76 -2.38 2.53
C ILE A 45 2.89 -3.03 3.89
N SER A 46 1.85 -3.74 4.32
CA SER A 46 1.87 -4.43 5.60
C SER A 46 2.19 -5.90 5.35
N GLU A 47 3.46 -6.22 5.48
CA GLU A 47 3.98 -7.55 5.20
C GLU A 47 3.66 -8.47 6.37
N ASN A 48 3.05 -9.61 6.10
CA ASN A 48 2.40 -10.47 7.09
C ASN A 48 3.20 -11.74 7.38
N GLY A 49 4.52 -11.61 7.56
CA GLY A 49 5.35 -12.74 7.97
C GLY A 49 5.64 -13.73 6.84
N SER A 50 5.88 -13.23 5.63
CA SER A 50 6.15 -14.07 4.46
C SER A 50 7.40 -14.91 4.63
N THR A 51 7.38 -16.09 4.02
CA THR A 51 8.50 -17.02 4.04
C THR A 51 9.21 -17.11 2.69
N ASP A 52 8.69 -16.46 1.66
CA ASP A 52 9.30 -16.40 0.33
C ASP A 52 10.08 -15.08 0.17
N ASN A 53 10.30 -14.63 -1.06
CA ASN A 53 11.07 -13.42 -1.35
C ASN A 53 10.27 -12.12 -1.21
N THR A 54 9.03 -12.19 -0.73
CA THR A 54 8.16 -11.03 -0.63
C THR A 54 8.77 -9.88 0.17
N LYS A 55 9.38 -10.20 1.33
CA LYS A 55 9.98 -9.15 2.18
C LYS A 55 11.06 -8.37 1.45
N ASN A 56 11.94 -9.07 0.73
CA ASN A 56 13.02 -8.41 0.01
C ASN A 56 12.48 -7.51 -1.10
N LEU A 57 11.49 -7.97 -1.84
CA LEU A 57 10.87 -7.17 -2.90
C LEU A 57 10.18 -5.94 -2.32
N ALA A 58 9.50 -6.09 -1.20
CA ALA A 58 8.83 -4.97 -0.55
C ALA A 58 9.83 -3.93 -0.04
N ARG A 59 10.97 -4.40 0.50
CA ARG A 59 12.04 -3.49 0.96
C ARG A 59 12.60 -2.68 -0.19
N GLU A 60 12.74 -3.28 -1.37
CA GLU A 60 13.21 -2.55 -2.54
C GLU A 60 12.25 -1.43 -2.93
N PHE A 61 10.95 -1.68 -2.85
CA PHE A 61 9.96 -0.65 -3.13
C PHE A 61 10.05 0.52 -2.13
N GLU A 62 10.22 0.21 -0.87
CA GLU A 62 10.36 1.26 0.14
C GLU A 62 11.60 2.11 -0.10
N GLN A 63 12.71 1.48 -0.47
CA GLN A 63 13.95 2.19 -0.73
C GLN A 63 13.88 3.08 -1.96
N SER A 64 13.13 2.67 -2.97
CA SER A 64 13.08 3.36 -4.25
C SER A 64 11.96 4.39 -4.35
N ASN A 65 11.00 4.37 -3.43
CA ASN A 65 9.82 5.23 -3.51
C ASN A 65 9.55 5.89 -2.16
N PRO A 66 9.68 7.21 -2.06
CA PRO A 66 9.44 7.89 -0.78
C PRO A 66 8.00 7.78 -0.30
N ASN A 67 7.07 7.44 -1.18
CA ASN A 67 5.65 7.30 -0.84
C ASN A 67 5.32 5.89 -0.33
N VAL A 68 6.25 4.96 -0.36
CA VAL A 68 6.01 3.58 0.05
C VAL A 68 6.62 3.35 1.43
N ILE A 69 5.79 2.86 2.35
CA ILE A 69 6.19 2.56 3.71
C ILE A 69 5.96 1.06 3.94
N LEU A 70 6.97 0.38 4.45
CA LEU A 70 6.89 -1.04 4.72
C LEU A 70 6.80 -1.30 6.21
N ILE A 71 5.86 -2.17 6.60
CA ILE A 71 5.77 -2.73 7.94
C ILE A 71 5.98 -4.22 7.80
N GLU A 72 6.89 -4.79 8.58
CA GLU A 72 7.20 -6.22 8.52
C GLU A 72 6.76 -6.92 9.79
N SER A 73 6.39 -8.18 9.66
CA SER A 73 6.02 -9.03 10.76
C SER A 73 6.84 -10.31 10.75
N ASP A 74 7.05 -10.90 11.91
CA ASP A 74 7.82 -12.14 12.03
C ASP A 74 6.97 -13.38 11.80
N TYR A 75 5.65 -13.25 11.90
CA TYR A 75 4.74 -14.38 11.74
C TYR A 75 3.42 -13.91 11.13
N PRO A 76 2.70 -14.80 10.45
CA PRO A 76 1.45 -14.41 9.81
C PRO A 76 0.33 -14.17 10.82
N ASN A 77 -0.31 -13.03 10.68
CA ASN A 77 -1.53 -12.69 11.42
C ASN A 77 -2.22 -11.56 10.67
N TYR A 78 -3.21 -11.92 9.86
CA TYR A 78 -3.86 -10.98 8.94
C TYR A 78 -4.47 -9.79 9.68
N GLY A 79 -5.17 -10.04 10.80
CA GLY A 79 -5.79 -8.97 11.57
C GLY A 79 -4.77 -7.98 12.13
N GLU A 80 -3.64 -8.49 12.62
CA GLU A 80 -2.56 -7.62 13.10
C GLU A 80 -1.93 -6.83 11.97
N ALA A 81 -1.75 -7.45 10.81
CA ALA A 81 -1.19 -6.75 9.65
C ALA A 81 -2.07 -5.59 9.25
N LEU A 82 -3.38 -5.79 9.16
CA LEU A 82 -4.32 -4.71 8.86
C LEU A 82 -4.27 -3.62 9.90
N LYS A 83 -4.31 -3.98 11.17
CA LYS A 83 -4.29 -3.03 12.27
C LYS A 83 -3.04 -2.16 12.24
N ARG A 84 -1.88 -2.79 12.07
CA ARG A 84 -0.62 -2.05 11.99
C ARG A 84 -0.61 -1.11 10.79
N GLY A 85 -1.14 -1.57 9.67
CA GLY A 85 -1.24 -0.74 8.47
C GLY A 85 -2.09 0.50 8.70
N PHE A 86 -3.27 0.31 9.28
CA PHE A 86 -4.16 1.44 9.57
C PHE A 86 -3.54 2.43 10.54
N LEU A 87 -2.86 1.93 11.58
CA LEU A 87 -2.22 2.80 12.57
C LEU A 87 -1.06 3.60 11.99
N LYS A 88 -0.48 3.13 10.89
CA LYS A 88 0.63 3.82 10.25
C LYS A 88 0.17 4.92 9.31
N CYS A 89 -1.08 4.93 8.90
CA CYS A 89 -1.60 5.91 7.94
C CYS A 89 -1.55 7.32 8.50
N LYS A 90 -1.07 8.25 7.70
CA LYS A 90 -1.03 9.66 8.08
C LYS A 90 -2.21 10.45 7.53
N ASN A 91 -2.98 9.89 6.61
CA ASN A 91 -4.13 10.55 5.99
C ASN A 91 -5.43 9.98 6.52
N GLU A 92 -6.47 10.81 6.54
CA GLU A 92 -7.78 10.39 7.02
C GLU A 92 -8.50 9.49 6.01
N MET A 93 -8.30 9.75 4.72
CA MET A 93 -8.87 8.89 3.70
C MET A 93 -7.98 7.66 3.53
N ILE A 94 -8.54 6.49 3.80
CA ILE A 94 -7.79 5.23 3.75
C ILE A 94 -8.50 4.27 2.82
N ILE A 95 -7.74 3.71 1.89
CA ILE A 95 -8.22 2.68 0.97
C ILE A 95 -7.45 1.40 1.29
N SER A 96 -8.15 0.30 1.47
CA SER A 96 -7.49 -0.97 1.75
C SER A 96 -8.04 -2.05 0.84
N PHE A 97 -7.15 -2.90 0.34
CA PHE A 97 -7.54 -4.05 -0.48
C PHE A 97 -6.40 -5.08 -0.47
N ASP A 98 -6.74 -6.32 -0.77
CA ASP A 98 -5.75 -7.37 -0.95
C ASP A 98 -5.11 -7.22 -2.33
N ILE A 99 -3.82 -7.47 -2.40
CA ILE A 99 -3.05 -7.19 -3.62
C ILE A 99 -3.51 -8.00 -4.83
N ASP A 100 -4.04 -9.17 -4.62
CA ASP A 100 -4.52 -10.05 -5.69
C ASP A 100 -5.98 -9.79 -6.07
N TYR A 101 -6.66 -8.89 -5.38
CA TYR A 101 -8.07 -8.58 -5.64
C TYR A 101 -8.33 -7.14 -6.04
N TYR A 102 -7.29 -6.32 -6.18
CA TYR A 102 -7.53 -4.94 -6.55
C TYR A 102 -8.00 -4.84 -8.00
N SER A 103 -8.82 -3.82 -8.26
CA SER A 103 -9.31 -3.52 -9.60
C SER A 103 -8.82 -2.14 -9.99
N GLU A 104 -8.21 -2.02 -11.17
CA GLU A 104 -7.79 -0.72 -11.68
C GLU A 104 -8.96 0.24 -11.78
N SER A 105 -10.09 -0.25 -12.24
CA SER A 105 -11.29 0.60 -12.37
C SER A 105 -11.75 1.11 -11.04
N PHE A 106 -11.79 0.22 -10.03
CA PHE A 106 -12.19 0.63 -8.69
C PHE A 106 -11.24 1.65 -8.10
N LEU A 107 -9.94 1.40 -8.23
CA LEU A 107 -8.93 2.31 -7.70
C LEU A 107 -9.01 3.68 -8.37
N LYS A 108 -9.18 3.71 -9.69
CA LYS A 108 -9.34 4.97 -10.42
C LYS A 108 -10.57 5.74 -9.98
N GLU A 109 -11.67 5.04 -9.67
CA GLU A 109 -12.87 5.70 -9.18
C GLU A 109 -12.67 6.30 -7.79
N CYS A 110 -11.87 5.66 -6.93
CA CYS A 110 -11.58 6.17 -5.60
C CYS A 110 -10.73 7.45 -5.65
N LEU A 111 -9.94 7.60 -6.68
CA LEU A 111 -9.00 8.71 -6.80
C LEU A 111 -9.51 9.79 -7.73
#